data_7c9626406a77299218bd31bbbd2e63f8
#
_entry.id   7c9626406a77299218bd31bbbd2e63f8
#
_cell.length_a   1.000
_cell.length_b   1.000
_cell.length_c   1.000
_cell.angle_alpha   90.00
_cell.angle_beta   90.00
_cell.angle_gamma   90.00
#
_symmetry.space_group_name_H-M   'P 1'
#
loop_
_entity.id
_entity.type
_entity.pdbx_description
1 polymer ?
#
loop_
_entity_poly.entity_id
_entity_poly.type
_entity_poly.pdbx_seq_one_letter_code
_entity_poly.pdbx_strand_id
1 'polypeptide(L)'
;MHFDLHCHTKEGSLDGKATLREYALLLKEKGYDGMLLTDHNSYNAYRCYKKIKDEPVFKNFTVLKGIEYDTIDAGHILIIMPEYIKLPILELRGLPVAALIKIVHFFGGILGPAHPCGEKFLSFCRSKVYR
;
A
#
# COMPACT_ATOMS: atom_id res chain seq x y z
N MET A 1 13.20 1.50 -14.94
CA MET A 1 12.75 1.72 -13.54
C MET A 1 11.74 0.66 -13.16
N HIS A 2 12.01 -0.10 -12.11
CA HIS A 2 11.16 -1.21 -11.66
C HIS A 2 10.76 -1.01 -10.21
N PHE A 3 9.45 -1.04 -9.92
CA PHE A 3 8.89 -0.92 -8.59
C PHE A 3 7.98 -2.10 -8.28
N ASP A 4 8.05 -2.60 -7.05
CA ASP A 4 7.00 -3.48 -6.52
C ASP A 4 5.90 -2.61 -5.92
N LEU A 5 4.72 -2.69 -6.48
CA LEU A 5 3.59 -1.83 -6.11
C LEU A 5 2.59 -2.49 -5.16
N HIS A 6 2.90 -3.69 -4.66
CA HIS A 6 2.01 -4.41 -3.74
C HIS A 6 2.83 -5.22 -2.73
N CYS A 7 3.23 -4.59 -1.64
CA CYS A 7 4.12 -5.16 -0.63
C CYS A 7 3.49 -5.16 0.76
N HIS A 8 3.53 -6.31 1.43
CA HIS A 8 3.14 -6.46 2.83
C HIS A 8 4.36 -6.73 3.69
N THR A 9 4.52 -5.97 4.77
CA THR A 9 5.65 -6.07 5.68
C THR A 9 5.21 -6.57 7.05
N LYS A 10 6.17 -7.10 7.82
CA LYS A 10 5.90 -7.50 9.22
C LYS A 10 5.54 -6.31 10.10
N GLU A 11 6.05 -5.12 9.78
CA GLU A 11 5.80 -3.90 10.56
C GLU A 11 4.36 -3.38 10.41
N GLY A 12 3.68 -3.70 9.31
CA GLY A 12 2.38 -3.14 8.98
C GLY A 12 1.24 -4.13 8.83
N SER A 13 1.52 -5.40 8.56
CA SER A 13 0.49 -6.41 8.26
C SER A 13 0.76 -7.73 8.98
N LEU A 14 -0.32 -8.37 9.44
CA LEU A 14 -0.24 -9.72 10.05
C LEU A 14 0.19 -10.79 9.04
N ASP A 15 -0.08 -10.59 7.76
CA ASP A 15 0.31 -11.49 6.68
C ASP A 15 1.69 -11.17 6.09
N GLY A 16 2.37 -10.15 6.59
CA GLY A 16 3.73 -9.82 6.20
C GLY A 16 4.73 -10.90 6.59
N LYS A 17 5.50 -11.39 5.63
CA LYS A 17 6.47 -12.48 5.84
C LYS A 17 7.89 -11.98 6.05
N ALA A 18 8.21 -10.80 5.57
CA ALA A 18 9.52 -10.17 5.65
C ALA A 18 9.43 -8.82 6.34
N THR A 19 10.51 -8.42 7.01
CA THR A 19 10.63 -7.06 7.51
C THR A 19 10.85 -6.09 6.35
N LEU A 20 10.63 -4.81 6.58
CA LEU A 20 10.87 -3.77 5.59
C LEU A 20 12.32 -3.82 5.07
N ARG A 21 13.31 -4.00 5.95
CA ARG A 21 14.73 -4.11 5.57
C ARG A 21 14.99 -5.33 4.68
N GLU A 22 14.48 -6.48 5.09
CA GLU A 22 14.62 -7.74 4.33
C GLU A 22 13.99 -7.63 2.95
N TYR A 23 12.81 -7.03 2.88
CA TYR A 23 12.07 -6.83 1.64
C TYR A 23 12.83 -5.91 0.68
N ALA A 24 13.30 -4.76 1.18
CA ALA A 24 14.08 -3.81 0.39
C ALA A 24 15.38 -4.45 -0.14
N LEU A 25 16.10 -5.19 0.71
CA LEU A 25 17.32 -5.88 0.31
C LEU A 25 17.05 -6.89 -0.81
N LEU A 26 16.01 -7.71 -0.67
CA LEU A 26 15.63 -8.70 -1.67
C LEU A 26 15.28 -8.04 -3.02
N LEU A 27 14.52 -6.96 -2.99
CA LEU A 27 14.16 -6.23 -4.21
C LEU A 27 15.37 -5.59 -4.88
N LYS A 28 16.29 -5.00 -4.12
CA LYS A 28 17.53 -4.45 -4.65
C LYS A 28 18.39 -5.53 -5.32
N GLU A 29 18.53 -6.70 -4.70
CA GLU A 29 19.26 -7.84 -5.29
C GLU A 29 18.64 -8.29 -6.61
N LYS A 30 17.33 -8.14 -6.78
CA LYS A 30 16.61 -8.45 -8.01
C LYS A 30 16.60 -7.31 -9.04
N GLY A 31 17.26 -6.19 -8.76
CA GLY A 31 17.36 -5.05 -9.66
C GLY A 31 16.19 -4.07 -9.61
N TYR A 32 15.35 -4.12 -8.56
CA TYR A 32 14.28 -3.14 -8.37
C TYR A 32 14.81 -1.80 -7.86
N ASP A 33 14.16 -0.73 -8.28
CA ASP A 33 14.53 0.64 -7.91
C ASP A 33 13.73 1.16 -6.71
N GLY A 34 12.66 0.48 -6.33
CA GLY A 34 11.83 0.88 -5.21
C GLY A 34 10.65 -0.03 -4.95
N MET A 35 9.87 0.35 -3.94
CA MET A 35 8.68 -0.36 -3.51
C MET A 35 7.60 0.60 -3.03
N LEU A 36 6.35 0.19 -3.14
CA LEU A 36 5.20 0.83 -2.52
C LEU A 36 4.79 0.00 -1.30
N LEU A 37 4.80 0.61 -0.14
CA LEU A 37 4.31 -0.04 1.08
C LEU A 37 2.78 -0.06 1.05
N THR A 38 2.18 -1.24 0.98
CA THR A 38 0.73 -1.42 0.86
C THR A 38 0.19 -2.38 1.92
N ASP A 39 0.59 -2.17 3.16
CA ASP A 39 0.07 -2.97 4.26
C ASP A 39 -1.45 -2.72 4.46
N HIS A 40 -2.14 -3.70 5.01
CA HIS A 40 -3.59 -3.63 5.21
C HIS A 40 -3.97 -2.55 6.22
N ASN A 41 -4.70 -1.52 5.77
CA ASN A 41 -5.29 -0.46 6.59
C ASN A 41 -4.31 0.19 7.60
N SER A 42 -3.03 0.25 7.27
CA SER A 42 -2.00 0.72 8.19
C SER A 42 -0.83 1.39 7.48
N TYR A 43 -0.36 2.50 8.04
CA TYR A 43 0.86 3.19 7.65
C TYR A 43 2.05 2.88 8.57
N ASN A 44 1.97 1.85 9.40
CA ASN A 44 3.03 1.54 10.37
C ASN A 44 4.37 1.28 9.71
N ALA A 45 4.41 0.55 8.60
CA ALA A 45 5.65 0.30 7.87
C ALA A 45 6.28 1.61 7.38
N TYR A 46 5.49 2.55 6.89
CA TYR A 46 6.01 3.83 6.45
C TYR A 46 6.53 4.68 7.61
N ARG A 47 5.87 4.64 8.77
CA ARG A 47 6.37 5.29 9.99
C ARG A 47 7.70 4.69 10.42
N CYS A 48 7.85 3.36 10.33
CA CYS A 48 9.13 2.68 10.60
C CYS A 48 10.19 3.08 9.58
N TYR A 49 9.84 3.12 8.29
CA TYR A 49 10.75 3.56 7.23
C TYR A 49 11.32 4.95 7.50
N LYS A 50 10.52 5.91 7.90
CA LYS A 50 10.97 7.28 8.20
C LYS A 50 12.05 7.34 9.26
N LYS A 51 12.07 6.38 10.18
CA LYS A 51 13.11 6.29 11.24
C LYS A 51 14.41 5.66 10.77
N ILE A 52 14.36 4.87 9.69
CA ILE A 52 15.50 4.07 9.21
C ILE A 52 15.92 4.41 7.78
N LYS A 53 15.33 5.43 7.18
CA LYS A 53 15.53 5.79 5.76
C LYS A 53 16.97 6.07 5.37
N ASP A 54 17.83 6.44 6.33
CA ASP A 54 19.25 6.73 6.09
C ASP A 54 20.15 5.48 6.17
N GLU A 55 19.58 4.31 6.43
CA GLU A 55 20.33 3.06 6.45
C GLU A 55 20.80 2.67 5.03
N PRO A 56 21.96 2.01 4.91
CA PRO A 56 22.54 1.68 3.59
C PRO A 56 21.64 0.91 2.65
N VAL A 57 20.73 0.06 3.17
CA VAL A 57 19.80 -0.73 2.35
C VAL A 57 18.86 0.15 1.53
N PHE A 58 18.56 1.37 2.00
CA PHE A 58 17.67 2.31 1.30
C PHE A 58 18.41 3.28 0.38
N LYS A 59 19.74 3.20 0.31
CA LYS A 59 20.51 4.04 -0.62
C LYS A 59 20.15 3.70 -2.06
N ASN A 60 19.82 4.72 -2.87
CA ASN A 60 19.37 4.56 -4.24
C ASN A 60 18.16 3.63 -4.38
N PHE A 61 17.31 3.59 -3.37
CA PHE A 61 16.10 2.79 -3.35
C PHE A 61 14.93 3.64 -2.85
N THR A 62 13.87 3.75 -3.66
CA THR A 62 12.71 4.61 -3.36
C THR A 62 11.65 3.81 -2.62
N VAL A 63 11.18 4.34 -1.49
CA VAL A 63 10.06 3.76 -0.74
C VAL A 63 8.89 4.73 -0.78
N LEU A 64 7.79 4.31 -1.38
CA LEU A 64 6.59 5.11 -1.52
C LEU A 64 5.58 4.78 -0.43
N LYS A 65 4.86 5.81 0.01
CA LYS A 65 3.80 5.69 1.00
C LYS A 65 2.51 5.22 0.35
N GLY A 66 2.02 4.07 0.77
CA GLY A 66 0.77 3.52 0.29
C GLY A 66 0.05 2.70 1.35
N ILE A 67 -1.11 2.19 0.98
CA ILE A 67 -1.93 1.35 1.84
C ILE A 67 -2.80 0.44 0.97
N GLU A 68 -3.05 -0.79 1.42
CA GLU A 68 -4.12 -1.62 0.87
C GLU A 68 -5.36 -1.46 1.75
N TYR A 69 -6.33 -0.73 1.23
CA TYR A 69 -7.52 -0.33 1.98
C TYR A 69 -8.67 -1.33 1.77
N ASP A 70 -9.28 -1.76 2.87
CA ASP A 70 -10.44 -2.66 2.84
C ASP A 70 -11.73 -1.83 2.76
N THR A 71 -12.30 -1.73 1.54
CA THR A 71 -13.59 -1.08 1.34
C THR A 71 -14.73 -1.99 1.79
N ILE A 72 -15.90 -1.40 2.06
CA ILE A 72 -17.10 -2.17 2.41
C ILE A 72 -17.75 -2.82 1.19
N ASP A 73 -17.52 -2.30 -0.01
CA ASP A 73 -18.30 -2.64 -1.22
C ASP A 73 -17.47 -3.01 -2.46
N ALA A 74 -16.17 -2.74 -2.48
CA ALA A 74 -15.33 -2.89 -3.68
C ALA A 74 -14.09 -3.76 -3.47
N GLY A 75 -14.00 -4.48 -2.36
CA GLY A 75 -12.81 -5.26 -2.02
C GLY A 75 -11.63 -4.39 -1.61
N HIS A 76 -10.42 -4.87 -1.86
CA HIS A 76 -9.19 -4.18 -1.50
C HIS A 76 -8.77 -3.17 -2.59
N ILE A 77 -8.42 -1.97 -2.17
CA ILE A 77 -7.99 -0.88 -3.03
C ILE A 77 -6.58 -0.44 -2.62
N LEU A 78 -5.66 -0.42 -3.58
CA LEU A 78 -4.32 0.15 -3.37
C LEU A 78 -4.40 1.67 -3.48
N ILE A 79 -3.83 2.37 -2.51
CA ILE A 79 -3.82 3.83 -2.45
C ILE A 79 -2.38 4.32 -2.35
N ILE A 80 -2.03 5.29 -3.18
CA ILE A 80 -0.77 6.03 -3.09
C ILE A 80 -1.11 7.47 -2.73
N MET A 81 -0.60 7.93 -1.60
CA MET A 81 -0.79 9.32 -1.14
C MET A 81 0.52 10.11 -1.20
N PRO A 82 0.45 11.42 -1.43
CA PRO A 82 1.61 12.27 -1.22
C PRO A 82 2.17 12.09 0.20
N GLU A 83 3.48 12.05 0.31
CA GLU A 83 4.17 11.73 1.58
C GLU A 83 3.76 12.65 2.74
N TYR A 84 3.55 13.94 2.44
CA TYR A 84 3.23 14.97 3.44
C TYR A 84 1.76 14.97 3.89
N ILE A 85 0.89 14.25 3.19
CA ILE A 85 -0.54 14.17 3.54
C ILE A 85 -0.75 13.14 4.65
N LYS A 86 -1.40 13.57 5.73
CA LYS A 86 -1.79 12.72 6.85
C LYS A 86 -3.31 12.63 6.92
N LEU A 87 -3.84 11.45 6.61
CA LEU A 87 -5.28 11.15 6.64
C LEU A 87 -5.52 9.91 7.50
N PRO A 88 -5.75 10.09 8.82
CA PRO A 88 -6.02 8.95 9.72
C PRO A 88 -7.21 8.10 9.30
N ILE A 89 -8.18 8.68 8.59
CA ILE A 89 -9.36 7.95 8.08
C ILE A 89 -8.97 6.79 7.17
N LEU A 90 -7.83 6.86 6.47
CA LEU A 90 -7.35 5.79 5.61
C LEU A 90 -6.83 4.57 6.38
N GLU A 91 -6.61 4.70 7.68
CA GLU A 91 -6.27 3.58 8.55
C GLU A 91 -7.49 2.95 9.23
N LEU A 92 -8.69 3.46 8.93
CA LEU A 92 -9.97 2.93 9.41
C LEU A 92 -10.73 2.34 8.23
N ARG A 93 -10.70 1.02 8.11
CA ARG A 93 -11.37 0.28 7.03
C ARG A 93 -12.89 0.51 7.01
N GLY A 94 -13.52 0.21 5.86
CA GLY A 94 -14.97 0.14 5.76
C GLY A 94 -15.65 1.28 5.02
N LEU A 95 -14.91 2.27 4.50
CA LEU A 95 -15.50 3.27 3.64
C LEU A 95 -15.98 2.66 2.31
N PRO A 96 -17.09 3.16 1.75
CA PRO A 96 -17.46 2.82 0.38
C PRO A 96 -16.43 3.36 -0.61
N VAL A 97 -16.20 2.64 -1.70
CA VAL A 97 -15.20 3.05 -2.71
C VAL A 97 -15.49 4.43 -3.29
N ALA A 98 -16.76 4.80 -3.46
CA ALA A 98 -17.12 6.13 -3.97
C ALA A 98 -16.63 7.27 -3.07
N ALA A 99 -16.77 7.11 -1.75
CA ALA A 99 -16.25 8.07 -0.78
C ALA A 99 -14.71 8.08 -0.77
N LEU A 100 -14.10 6.90 -0.84
CA LEU A 100 -12.65 6.74 -0.86
C LEU A 100 -12.02 7.45 -2.07
N ILE A 101 -12.60 7.29 -3.25
CA ILE A 101 -12.15 7.96 -4.48
C ILE A 101 -12.14 9.48 -4.31
N LYS A 102 -13.22 10.04 -3.77
CA LYS A 102 -13.34 11.49 -3.56
C LYS A 102 -12.28 12.00 -2.58
N ILE A 103 -12.09 11.31 -1.47
CA ILE A 103 -11.10 11.70 -0.44
C ILE A 103 -9.68 11.63 -1.03
N VAL A 104 -9.33 10.53 -1.64
CA VAL A 104 -7.98 10.32 -2.17
C VAL A 104 -7.65 11.34 -3.26
N HIS A 105 -8.55 11.56 -4.22
CA HIS A 105 -8.34 12.53 -5.29
C HIS A 105 -8.27 13.97 -4.77
N PHE A 106 -9.11 14.32 -3.79
CA PHE A 106 -9.09 15.67 -3.20
C PHE A 106 -7.71 16.01 -2.61
N PHE A 107 -7.03 15.05 -2.00
CA PHE A 107 -5.72 15.25 -1.40
C PHE A 107 -4.56 14.90 -2.33
N GLY A 108 -4.82 14.70 -3.63
CA GLY A 108 -3.78 14.50 -4.63
C GLY A 108 -3.21 13.10 -4.73
N GLY A 109 -3.89 12.11 -4.14
CA GLY A 109 -3.50 10.71 -4.24
C GLY A 109 -4.07 10.02 -5.49
N ILE A 110 -3.64 8.79 -5.70
CA ILE A 110 -4.16 7.90 -6.74
C ILE A 110 -4.53 6.57 -6.11
N LEU A 111 -5.48 5.85 -6.74
CA LEU A 111 -5.92 4.55 -6.26
C LEU A 111 -6.27 3.61 -7.42
N GLY A 112 -6.21 2.32 -7.11
CA GLY A 112 -6.57 1.27 -8.06
C GLY A 112 -6.91 -0.03 -7.32
N PRO A 113 -7.66 -0.95 -7.94
CA PRO A 113 -8.01 -2.21 -7.29
C PRO A 113 -6.78 -3.09 -7.09
N ALA A 114 -6.66 -3.70 -5.90
CA ALA A 114 -5.71 -4.75 -5.63
C ALA A 114 -6.25 -6.07 -6.20
N HIS A 115 -5.34 -6.93 -6.77
CA HIS A 115 -5.70 -8.24 -7.33
C HIS A 115 -7.13 -8.27 -7.93
N PRO A 116 -7.44 -7.40 -8.94
CA PRO A 116 -8.81 -7.10 -9.35
C PRO A 116 -9.62 -8.31 -9.81
N CYS A 117 -8.97 -9.27 -10.44
CA CYS A 117 -9.61 -10.48 -10.98
C CYS A 117 -9.18 -11.75 -10.26
N GLY A 118 -8.71 -11.64 -9.02
CA GLY A 118 -8.33 -12.79 -8.19
C GLY A 118 -9.52 -13.66 -7.82
N GLU A 119 -9.25 -14.92 -7.46
CA GLU A 119 -10.27 -15.87 -7.01
C GLU A 119 -10.83 -15.53 -5.63
N LYS A 120 -10.12 -14.71 -4.86
CA LYS A 120 -10.52 -14.34 -3.51
C LYS A 120 -11.76 -13.45 -3.50
N PHE A 121 -12.63 -13.65 -2.54
CA PHE A 121 -13.84 -12.87 -2.33
C PHE A 121 -13.60 -11.35 -2.27
N LEU A 122 -12.44 -10.92 -1.78
CA LEU A 122 -12.06 -9.52 -1.60
C LEU A 122 -11.51 -8.87 -2.88
N SER A 123 -11.54 -9.54 -4.02
CA SER A 123 -11.13 -8.99 -5.31
C SER A 123 -12.22 -8.09 -5.91
N PHE A 124 -11.81 -7.02 -6.60
CA PHE A 124 -12.73 -6.03 -7.17
C PHE A 124 -13.79 -6.65 -8.10
N CYS A 125 -13.39 -7.54 -9.01
CA CYS A 125 -14.29 -8.20 -9.94
C CYS A 125 -15.39 -9.06 -9.28
N ARG A 126 -15.21 -9.41 -8.02
CA ARG A 126 -16.21 -10.13 -7.21
C ARG A 126 -16.98 -9.22 -6.25
N SER A 127 -16.71 -7.92 -6.31
CA SER A 127 -17.34 -6.94 -5.44
C SER A 127 -18.75 -6.58 -5.91
N LYS A 128 -19.52 -5.98 -5.00
CA LYS A 128 -20.87 -5.48 -5.30
C LYS A 128 -20.85 -4.32 -6.29
N VAL A 129 -19.77 -3.54 -6.31
CA VAL A 129 -19.64 -2.38 -7.19
C VAL A 129 -19.43 -2.79 -8.65
N TYR A 130 -18.63 -3.84 -8.88
CA TYR A 130 -18.37 -4.34 -10.22
C TYR A 130 -19.57 -5.05 -10.85
N ARG A 131 -20.33 -5.77 -10.04
CA ARG A 131 -21.53 -6.53 -10.48
C ARG A 131 -22.75 -5.65 -10.64
#